data_91d37b7eba59dd386ac3e6b522921705
#
_entry.id   91d37b7eba59dd386ac3e6b522921705
#
_cell.length_a   1.000
_cell.length_b   1.000
_cell.length_c   1.000
_cell.angle_alpha   90.00
_cell.angle_beta   90.00
_cell.angle_gamma   90.00
#
_symmetry.space_group_name_H-M   'P 1'
#
loop_
_entity.id
_entity.type
_entity.pdbx_description
1 polymer ?
#
loop_
_entity_poly.entity_id
_entity_poly.type
_entity_poly.pdbx_seq_one_letter_code
_entity_poly.pdbx_strand_id
1 'polypeptide(L)'
;MNYPVLDLKATGERINQLRKDNNLRVTDVAEYMGFESTQAVYKWQRGESLPTVDNLYALSRLLHTSVDDILIGEKERDDEPSLSFSFYIFFGFLVLLNAHFISLISSSVAEIGVSLTIMERP
;
A
#
# COMPACT_ATOMS: atom_id res chain seq x y z
N MET A 1 11.59 -17.00 -20.16
CA MET A 1 11.28 -15.55 -20.13
C MET A 1 9.83 -15.37 -19.81
N ASN A 2 9.53 -14.72 -18.71
CA ASN A 2 8.16 -14.38 -18.36
C ASN A 2 7.83 -13.03 -18.98
N TYR A 3 6.83 -13.00 -19.84
CA TYR A 3 6.33 -11.75 -20.37
C TYR A 3 5.56 -11.01 -19.29
N PRO A 4 5.90 -9.76 -18.96
CA PRO A 4 5.18 -9.03 -17.95
C PRO A 4 3.74 -8.74 -18.39
N VAL A 5 2.78 -9.06 -17.54
CA VAL A 5 1.35 -8.86 -17.79
C VAL A 5 0.80 -7.86 -16.80
N LEU A 6 -0.10 -6.99 -17.26
CA LEU A 6 -0.77 -6.03 -16.40
C LEU A 6 -1.98 -6.67 -15.70
N ASP A 7 -2.12 -6.38 -14.42
CA ASP A 7 -3.31 -6.72 -13.65
C ASP A 7 -4.34 -5.61 -13.84
N LEU A 8 -5.37 -5.89 -14.63
CA LEU A 8 -6.41 -4.91 -14.95
C LEU A 8 -7.21 -4.50 -13.72
N LYS A 9 -7.51 -5.47 -12.87
CA LYS A 9 -8.31 -5.22 -11.66
C LYS A 9 -7.53 -4.36 -10.66
N ALA A 10 -6.30 -4.73 -10.39
CA ALA A 10 -5.44 -3.97 -9.48
C ALA A 10 -5.16 -2.57 -10.01
N THR A 11 -4.93 -2.43 -11.32
CA THR A 11 -4.77 -1.12 -11.97
C THR A 11 -6.04 -0.28 -11.86
N GLY A 12 -7.21 -0.88 -12.05
CA GLY A 12 -8.50 -0.19 -11.89
C GLY A 12 -8.72 0.29 -10.46
N GLU A 13 -8.42 -0.52 -9.48
CA GLU A 13 -8.48 -0.16 -8.06
C GLU A 13 -7.50 0.99 -7.74
N ARG A 14 -6.32 0.94 -8.33
CA ARG A 14 -5.31 2.00 -8.18
C ARG A 14 -5.79 3.33 -8.75
N ILE A 15 -6.38 3.32 -9.94
CA ILE A 15 -7.00 4.51 -10.56
C ILE A 15 -8.07 5.09 -9.63
N ASN A 16 -8.95 4.25 -9.11
CA ASN A 16 -9.99 4.65 -8.18
C ASN A 16 -9.43 5.26 -6.90
N GLN A 17 -8.40 4.66 -6.33
CA GLN A 17 -7.75 5.16 -5.13
C GLN A 17 -7.08 6.53 -5.36
N LEU A 18 -6.31 6.65 -6.44
CA LEU A 18 -5.66 7.91 -6.81
C LEU A 18 -6.67 9.03 -7.08
N ARG A 19 -7.79 8.68 -7.71
CA ARG A 19 -8.89 9.62 -7.93
C ARG A 19 -9.44 10.14 -6.59
N LYS A 20 -9.72 9.26 -5.66
CA LYS A 20 -10.22 9.62 -4.34
C LYS A 20 -9.21 10.44 -3.55
N ASP A 21 -7.95 10.08 -3.61
CA ASP A 21 -6.85 10.80 -2.92
C ASP A 21 -6.74 12.24 -3.42
N ASN A 22 -7.07 12.49 -4.68
CA ASN A 22 -7.10 13.82 -5.27
C ASN A 22 -8.46 14.52 -5.14
N ASN A 23 -9.40 13.94 -4.41
CA ASN A 23 -10.74 14.48 -4.20
C ASN A 23 -11.52 14.72 -5.51
N LEU A 24 -11.32 13.85 -6.50
CA LEU A 24 -11.96 13.94 -7.80
C LEU A 24 -13.16 13.00 -7.87
N ARG A 25 -14.26 13.48 -8.46
CA ARG A 25 -15.38 12.64 -8.81
C ARG A 25 -15.14 11.96 -10.17
N VAL A 26 -15.84 10.88 -10.44
CA VAL A 26 -15.77 10.22 -11.74
C VAL A 26 -16.15 11.18 -12.87
N THR A 27 -17.12 12.04 -12.63
CA THR A 27 -17.54 13.10 -13.57
C THR A 27 -16.42 14.09 -13.86
N ASP A 28 -15.61 14.45 -12.86
CA ASP A 28 -14.49 15.37 -13.03
C ASP A 28 -13.42 14.75 -13.94
N VAL A 29 -13.15 13.47 -13.78
CA VAL A 29 -12.22 12.73 -14.64
C VAL A 29 -12.73 12.65 -16.07
N ALA A 30 -13.99 12.30 -16.26
CA ALA A 30 -14.60 12.21 -17.57
C ALA A 30 -14.59 13.56 -18.29
N GLU A 31 -14.91 14.64 -17.58
CA GLU A 31 -14.88 15.99 -18.10
C GLU A 31 -13.45 16.41 -18.52
N TYR A 32 -12.47 16.14 -17.68
CA TYR A 32 -11.06 16.41 -18.00
C TYR A 32 -10.60 15.66 -19.24
N MET A 33 -11.06 14.41 -19.44
CA MET A 33 -10.75 13.59 -20.61
C MET A 33 -11.53 14.01 -21.87
N GLY A 34 -12.52 14.86 -21.74
CA GLY A 34 -13.42 15.23 -22.86
C GLY A 34 -14.40 14.14 -23.23
N PHE A 35 -14.75 13.26 -22.29
CA PHE A 35 -15.71 12.19 -22.53
C PHE A 35 -17.16 12.68 -22.34
N GLU A 36 -18.05 12.22 -23.20
CA GLU A 36 -19.48 12.53 -23.09
C GLU A 36 -20.16 11.79 -21.92
N SER A 37 -19.56 10.68 -21.48
CA SER A 37 -20.10 9.89 -20.39
C SER A 37 -19.03 9.37 -19.45
N THR A 38 -19.43 8.91 -18.28
CA THR A 38 -18.54 8.35 -17.26
C THR A 38 -18.23 6.87 -17.45
N GLN A 39 -18.81 6.23 -18.47
CA GLN A 39 -18.71 4.78 -18.66
C GLN A 39 -17.29 4.28 -18.83
N ALA A 40 -16.46 4.98 -19.58
CA ALA A 40 -15.07 4.58 -19.77
C ALA A 40 -14.28 4.56 -18.45
N VAL A 41 -14.49 5.59 -17.62
CA VAL A 41 -13.83 5.66 -16.30
C VAL A 41 -14.27 4.52 -15.39
N TYR A 42 -15.55 4.20 -15.38
CA TYR A 42 -16.05 3.06 -14.60
C TYR A 42 -15.52 1.73 -15.11
N LYS A 43 -15.39 1.55 -16.43
CA LYS A 43 -14.78 0.34 -17.00
C LYS A 43 -13.33 0.17 -16.55
N TRP A 44 -12.58 1.26 -16.52
CA TRP A 44 -11.20 1.22 -16.00
C TRP A 44 -11.16 0.81 -14.53
N GLN A 45 -12.02 1.41 -13.71
CA GLN A 45 -12.06 1.13 -12.28
C GLN A 45 -12.48 -0.32 -11.96
N ARG A 46 -13.34 -0.91 -12.80
CA ARG A 46 -13.74 -2.31 -12.64
C ARG A 46 -12.75 -3.33 -13.22
N GLY A 47 -11.72 -2.86 -13.90
CA GLY A 47 -10.75 -3.72 -14.55
C GLY A 47 -11.28 -4.39 -15.82
N GLU A 48 -12.33 -3.83 -16.43
CA GLU A 48 -12.87 -4.35 -17.70
C GLU A 48 -12.03 -3.95 -18.89
N SER A 49 -11.38 -2.81 -18.81
CA SER A 49 -10.49 -2.30 -19.86
C SER A 49 -9.43 -1.40 -19.26
N LEU A 50 -8.33 -1.24 -19.97
CA LEU A 50 -7.30 -0.28 -19.65
C LEU A 50 -7.53 1.03 -20.41
N PRO A 51 -7.14 2.17 -19.82
CA PRO A 51 -7.05 3.41 -20.60
C PRO A 51 -6.06 3.25 -21.76
N THR A 52 -6.31 3.94 -22.86
CA THR A 52 -5.30 4.06 -23.92
C THR A 52 -4.06 4.79 -23.40
N VAL A 53 -2.95 4.71 -24.14
CA VAL A 53 -1.71 5.40 -23.75
C VAL A 53 -1.93 6.89 -23.57
N ASP A 54 -2.70 7.52 -24.48
CA ASP A 54 -3.03 8.94 -24.38
C ASP A 54 -3.81 9.26 -23.10
N ASN A 55 -4.79 8.43 -22.78
CA ASN A 55 -5.60 8.58 -21.58
C ASN A 55 -4.78 8.31 -20.31
N LEU A 56 -3.85 7.35 -20.34
CA LEU A 56 -2.93 7.10 -19.23
C LEU A 56 -2.04 8.32 -18.96
N TYR A 57 -1.52 8.92 -20.01
CA TYR A 57 -0.71 10.14 -19.89
C TYR A 57 -1.52 11.28 -19.27
N ALA A 58 -2.73 11.49 -19.77
CA ALA A 58 -3.64 12.50 -19.23
C ALA A 58 -4.01 12.22 -17.77
N LEU A 59 -4.29 10.95 -17.40
CA LEU A 59 -4.55 10.54 -16.03
C LEU A 59 -3.34 10.81 -15.13
N SER A 60 -2.14 10.52 -15.58
CA SER A 60 -0.94 10.76 -14.79
C SER A 60 -0.79 12.23 -14.41
N ARG A 61 -1.15 13.12 -15.33
CA ARG A 61 -1.13 14.57 -15.08
C ARG A 61 -2.24 14.99 -14.12
N LEU A 62 -3.45 14.49 -14.34
CA LEU A 62 -4.61 14.82 -13.51
C LEU A 62 -4.43 14.29 -12.07
N LEU A 63 -3.89 13.11 -11.93
CA LEU A 63 -3.71 12.43 -10.63
C LEU A 63 -2.35 12.75 -9.97
N HIS A 64 -1.54 13.60 -10.58
CA HIS A 64 -0.22 13.99 -10.06
C HIS A 64 0.69 12.79 -9.75
N THR A 65 0.73 11.83 -10.65
CA THR A 65 1.50 10.61 -10.51
C THR A 65 2.13 10.22 -11.85
N SER A 66 2.96 9.20 -11.87
CA SER A 66 3.52 8.66 -13.11
C SER A 66 2.62 7.58 -13.70
N VAL A 67 2.78 7.29 -14.99
CA VAL A 67 2.08 6.17 -15.64
C VAL A 67 2.49 4.84 -14.98
N ASP A 68 3.75 4.68 -14.64
CA ASP A 68 4.26 3.49 -13.97
C ASP A 68 3.61 3.27 -12.59
N ASP A 69 3.28 4.33 -11.88
CA ASP A 69 2.59 4.24 -10.60
C ASP A 69 1.10 3.90 -10.75
N ILE A 70 0.51 4.18 -11.89
CA ILE A 70 -0.89 3.80 -12.19
C ILE A 70 -1.00 2.33 -12.57
N LEU A 71 -0.07 1.85 -13.41
CA LEU A 71 -0.10 0.50 -13.93
C LEU A 71 0.46 -0.49 -12.92
N ILE A 72 -0.30 -1.52 -12.64
CA ILE A 72 0.12 -2.59 -11.73
C ILE A 72 0.27 -3.87 -12.55
N GLY A 73 1.49 -4.43 -12.52
CA GLY A 73 1.76 -5.72 -13.13
C GLY A 73 1.15 -6.85 -12.33
N GLU A 74 0.79 -7.94 -12.99
CA GLU A 74 0.52 -9.18 -12.29
C GLU A 74 1.79 -9.55 -11.50
N LYS A 75 1.59 -9.86 -10.23
CA LYS A 75 2.68 -10.40 -9.45
C LYS A 75 3.12 -11.68 -10.14
N GLU A 76 4.38 -11.73 -10.53
CA GLU A 76 4.96 -12.99 -10.93
C GLU A 76 4.59 -13.98 -9.83
N ARG A 77 3.96 -15.07 -10.23
CA ARG A 77 3.83 -16.21 -9.37
C ARG A 77 5.22 -16.85 -9.27
N ASP A 78 6.10 -16.14 -8.61
CA ASP A 78 7.20 -16.84 -7.99
C ASP A 78 6.53 -17.78 -7.01
N ASP A 79 6.81 -19.05 -7.16
CA ASP A 79 6.37 -20.08 -6.19
C ASP A 79 6.95 -19.83 -4.80
N GLU A 80 7.63 -18.73 -4.61
CA GLU A 80 7.97 -18.16 -3.33
C GLU A 80 6.70 -17.57 -2.71
N PRO A 81 6.22 -18.18 -1.65
CA PRO A 81 5.08 -17.63 -0.96
C PRO A 81 5.38 -16.21 -0.52
N SER A 82 4.41 -15.31 -0.69
CA SER A 82 4.47 -13.93 -0.18
C SER A 82 4.68 -13.85 1.34
N LEU A 83 5.07 -14.93 1.94
CA LEU A 83 5.52 -15.07 3.32
C LEU A 83 6.64 -14.10 3.67
N SER A 84 7.48 -13.68 2.71
CA SER A 84 8.58 -12.79 3.01
C SER A 84 8.08 -11.40 3.45
N PHE A 85 7.15 -10.79 2.73
CA PHE A 85 6.64 -9.46 3.09
C PHE A 85 5.73 -9.51 4.32
N SER A 86 4.80 -10.47 4.39
CA SER A 86 4.01 -10.77 5.58
C SER A 86 4.90 -11.14 6.78
N PHE A 87 5.97 -11.89 6.53
CA PHE A 87 6.93 -12.27 7.54
C PHE A 87 7.70 -11.05 8.08
N TYR A 88 8.12 -10.13 7.22
CA TYR A 88 8.78 -8.90 7.63
C TYR A 88 7.86 -8.00 8.46
N ILE A 89 6.62 -7.85 8.07
CA ILE A 89 5.63 -7.08 8.83
C ILE A 89 5.37 -7.76 10.19
N PHE A 90 5.16 -9.06 10.20
CA PHE A 90 4.93 -9.84 11.41
C PHE A 90 6.16 -9.84 12.32
N PHE A 91 7.34 -10.02 11.75
CA PHE A 91 8.60 -9.98 12.49
C PHE A 91 8.89 -8.58 13.04
N GLY A 92 8.65 -7.54 12.25
CA GLY A 92 8.77 -6.15 12.71
C GLY A 92 7.80 -5.83 13.84
N PHE A 93 6.56 -6.31 13.75
CA PHE A 93 5.56 -6.18 14.80
C PHE A 93 5.95 -6.96 16.06
N LEU A 94 6.46 -8.17 15.90
CA LEU A 94 6.96 -9.00 17.00
C LEU A 94 8.19 -8.38 17.69
N VAL A 95 9.11 -7.80 16.92
CA VAL A 95 10.26 -7.06 17.46
C VAL A 95 9.82 -5.82 18.22
N LEU A 96 8.85 -5.07 17.71
CA LEU A 96 8.26 -3.92 18.40
C LEU A 96 7.59 -4.34 19.72
N LEU A 97 6.82 -5.42 19.72
CA LEU A 97 6.22 -6.01 20.91
C LEU A 97 7.28 -6.47 21.92
N ASN A 98 8.32 -7.13 21.46
CA ASN A 98 9.42 -7.58 22.31
C ASN A 98 10.20 -6.41 22.90
N ALA A 99 10.45 -5.36 22.11
CA ALA A 99 11.11 -4.15 22.60
C ALA A 99 10.29 -3.48 23.72
N HIS A 100 8.97 -3.40 23.53
CA HIS A 100 8.08 -2.86 24.55
C HIS A 100 8.01 -3.75 25.79
N PHE A 101 7.98 -5.06 25.61
CA PHE A 101 8.00 -6.04 26.69
C PHE A 101 9.32 -6.04 27.45
N ILE A 102 10.44 -5.94 26.76
CA ILE A 102 11.79 -5.81 27.36
C ILE A 102 11.88 -4.51 28.16
N SER A 103 11.33 -3.41 27.65
CA SER A 103 11.28 -2.14 28.39
C SER A 103 10.49 -2.26 29.69
N LEU A 104 9.36 -2.94 29.67
CA LEU A 104 8.55 -3.22 30.87
C LEU A 104 9.28 -4.11 31.86
N ILE A 105 9.92 -5.18 31.40
CA ILE A 105 10.71 -6.08 32.25
C ILE A 105 11.92 -5.33 32.83
N SER A 106 12.62 -4.54 32.04
CA SER A 106 13.75 -3.74 32.48
C SER A 106 13.37 -2.76 33.57
N SER A 107 12.24 -2.09 33.44
CA SER A 107 11.69 -1.20 34.48
C SER A 107 11.37 -1.98 35.76
N SER A 108 10.72 -3.13 35.65
CA SER A 108 10.39 -4.00 36.78
C SER A 108 11.64 -4.55 37.46
N VAL A 109 12.65 -4.97 36.70
CA VAL A 109 13.92 -5.45 37.23
C VAL A 109 14.71 -4.34 37.94
N ALA A 110 14.67 -3.12 37.42
CA ALA A 110 15.29 -1.97 38.06
C ALA A 110 14.65 -1.67 39.42
N GLU A 111 13.33 -1.77 39.55
CA GLU A 111 12.63 -1.62 40.83
C GLU A 111 13.03 -2.73 41.83
N ILE A 112 13.07 -3.97 41.37
CA ILE A 112 13.51 -5.10 42.20
C ILE A 112 14.98 -4.93 42.63
N GLY A 113 15.84 -4.48 41.73
CA GLY A 113 17.25 -4.22 42.01
C GLY A 113 17.43 -3.13 43.06
N VAL A 114 16.69 -2.05 42.99
CA VAL A 114 16.66 -0.97 43.98
C VAL A 114 16.17 -1.50 45.33
N SER A 115 15.14 -2.31 45.35
CA SER A 115 14.59 -2.91 46.57
C SER A 115 15.59 -3.85 47.24
N LEU A 116 16.29 -4.67 46.46
CA LEU A 116 17.35 -5.55 46.94
C LEU A 116 18.53 -4.76 47.53
N THR A 117 18.92 -3.67 46.89
CA THR A 117 20.01 -2.80 47.39
C THR A 117 19.67 -2.15 48.73
N ILE A 118 18.38 -1.75 48.91
CA ILE A 118 17.91 -1.21 50.18
C ILE A 118 17.88 -2.28 51.25
N MET A 119 17.56 -3.54 50.95
CA MET A 119 17.58 -4.65 51.88
C MET A 119 18.99 -5.08 52.33
N GLU A 120 20.01 -4.90 51.49
CA GLU A 120 21.40 -5.26 51.80
C GLU A 120 22.15 -4.24 52.66
N ARG A 121 21.60 -3.08 52.89
CA ARG A 121 22.19 -2.09 53.81
C ARG A 121 21.76 -2.36 55.22
N PRO A 122 22.71 -2.63 56.14
CA PRO A 122 22.41 -2.75 57.55
C PRO A 122 21.96 -1.44 58.18
#